data_8c69e73f0824ac1300ecdb098bc7fb08
#
_entry.id   8c69e73f0824ac1300ecdb098bc7fb08
#
_cell.length_a   1.000
_cell.length_b   1.000
_cell.length_c   1.000
_cell.angle_alpha   90.00
_cell.angle_beta   90.00
_cell.angle_gamma   90.00
#
_symmetry.space_group_name_H-M   'P 1'
#
loop_
_entity.id
_entity.type
_entity.pdbx_description
1 polymer ?
#
loop_
_entity_poly.entity_id
_entity_poly.type
_entity_poly.pdbx_seq_one_letter_code
_entity_poly.pdbx_strand_id
1 'polypeptide(L)'
;VSAATVFLALVCIGVTGWYASSDVAQASRKAESVLMFDDFVGPAGTAPDPRYWGHAVGGGGWGNDEAQVYTDDPVNSRLDGEGNLVIEARPDGSGYTSARLVTLDRFAFQYGRAEARIKLPSGQGLHPAFWLMGTDVNRVGWPQSGEIDVIETINDASFYHSALHGPSADGTPWEVKAEGSENMSEDFHDYWVKRSPDRVTFGIDDAVTGEFSRADLAPGQEWVFDKPFSLLLNVAVGGRWPGDVGADTTFPATMLVDWVRVTDE
;
A
#
# COMPACT_ATOMS: atom_id res chain seq x y z
N VAL A 1 -61.60 2.09 -79.02
CA VAL A 1 -61.24 2.42 -77.66
C VAL A 1 -60.12 1.48 -77.31
N SER A 2 -58.83 1.93 -77.44
CA SER A 2 -57.64 1.18 -77.18
C SER A 2 -57.09 1.49 -75.77
N ALA A 3 -56.88 0.50 -74.97
CA ALA A 3 -56.16 0.59 -73.70
C ALA A 3 -54.64 0.37 -73.95
N ALA A 4 -53.87 1.36 -73.59
CA ALA A 4 -52.42 1.29 -73.62
C ALA A 4 -51.94 0.77 -72.29
N THR A 5 -51.17 -0.35 -72.32
CA THR A 5 -50.54 -0.96 -71.17
C THR A 5 -49.12 -0.37 -71.04
N VAL A 6 -48.83 0.32 -69.94
CA VAL A 6 -47.54 0.84 -69.63
C VAL A 6 -46.78 -0.21 -68.81
N PHE A 7 -45.68 -0.71 -69.30
CA PHE A 7 -44.71 -1.53 -68.55
C PHE A 7 -43.76 -0.64 -67.76
N LEU A 8 -43.78 -0.79 -66.44
CA LEU A 8 -42.84 -0.15 -65.54
C LEU A 8 -41.69 -1.12 -65.29
N ALA A 9 -40.49 -0.81 -65.81
CA ALA A 9 -39.30 -1.57 -65.53
C ALA A 9 -38.72 -1.15 -64.18
N LEU A 10 -38.69 -2.04 -63.18
CA LEU A 10 -37.99 -1.83 -61.93
C LEU A 10 -36.50 -2.12 -62.16
N VAL A 11 -35.69 -1.07 -62.01
CA VAL A 11 -34.22 -1.21 -61.94
C VAL A 11 -33.87 -1.44 -60.46
N CYS A 12 -33.48 -2.68 -60.12
CA CYS A 12 -32.87 -3.02 -58.83
C CYS A 12 -31.41 -2.60 -58.84
N ILE A 13 -31.07 -1.48 -58.14
CA ILE A 13 -29.69 -1.11 -57.85
C ILE A 13 -29.30 -1.90 -56.61
N GLY A 14 -28.50 -2.95 -56.80
CA GLY A 14 -27.89 -3.70 -55.73
C GLY A 14 -26.79 -2.85 -55.07
N VAL A 15 -27.04 -2.36 -53.86
CA VAL A 15 -26.03 -1.75 -52.98
C VAL A 15 -25.35 -2.92 -52.25
N THR A 16 -24.15 -3.32 -52.70
CA THR A 16 -23.31 -4.21 -51.96
C THR A 16 -22.67 -3.43 -50.83
N GLY A 17 -23.29 -3.46 -49.63
CA GLY A 17 -22.72 -2.92 -48.44
C GLY A 17 -21.51 -3.76 -48.05
N TRP A 18 -20.34 -3.13 -48.09
CA TRP A 18 -19.14 -3.66 -47.43
C TRP A 18 -19.33 -3.47 -45.94
N TYR A 19 -19.68 -4.56 -45.23
CA TYR A 19 -19.52 -4.61 -43.78
C TYR A 19 -18.03 -4.79 -43.51
N ALA A 20 -17.34 -3.69 -43.21
CA ALA A 20 -16.06 -3.77 -42.54
C ALA A 20 -16.33 -4.36 -41.15
N SER A 21 -16.03 -5.61 -40.96
CA SER A 21 -15.90 -6.21 -39.64
C SER A 21 -14.78 -5.48 -38.92
N SER A 22 -15.14 -4.55 -38.05
CA SER A 22 -14.23 -4.03 -37.06
C SER A 22 -13.96 -5.14 -36.05
N ASP A 23 -12.96 -5.97 -36.33
CA ASP A 23 -12.27 -6.76 -35.31
C ASP A 23 -11.61 -5.77 -34.36
N VAL A 24 -12.40 -5.22 -33.43
CA VAL A 24 -11.85 -4.65 -32.22
C VAL A 24 -11.20 -5.82 -31.51
N ALA A 25 -9.89 -5.91 -31.62
CA ALA A 25 -9.09 -6.80 -30.82
C ALA A 25 -9.39 -6.46 -29.36
N GLN A 26 -10.30 -7.24 -28.78
CA GLN A 26 -10.58 -7.25 -27.36
C GLN A 26 -9.32 -7.88 -26.75
N ALA A 27 -8.36 -7.02 -26.42
CA ALA A 27 -7.23 -7.45 -25.61
C ALA A 27 -7.85 -8.10 -24.37
N SER A 28 -7.76 -9.41 -24.27
CA SER A 28 -8.24 -10.13 -23.11
C SER A 28 -7.41 -9.58 -21.94
N ARG A 29 -8.01 -8.72 -21.10
CA ARG A 29 -7.41 -8.38 -19.82
C ARG A 29 -7.21 -9.72 -19.12
N LYS A 30 -5.96 -10.08 -18.86
CA LYS A 30 -5.64 -11.20 -17.99
C LYS A 30 -6.47 -11.00 -16.73
N ALA A 31 -7.25 -12.00 -16.33
CA ALA A 31 -7.98 -11.88 -15.07
C ALA A 31 -6.94 -11.69 -13.95
N GLU A 32 -7.12 -10.66 -13.18
CA GLU A 32 -6.32 -10.36 -12.01
C GLU A 32 -6.38 -11.55 -11.06
N SER A 33 -5.23 -12.07 -10.63
CA SER A 33 -5.20 -13.14 -9.65
C SER A 33 -4.78 -12.60 -8.29
N VAL A 34 -5.53 -13.03 -7.26
CA VAL A 34 -5.25 -12.69 -5.88
C VAL A 34 -4.10 -13.56 -5.40
N LEU A 35 -2.98 -12.94 -5.03
CA LEU A 35 -1.79 -13.59 -4.48
C LEU A 35 -1.87 -13.74 -2.96
N MET A 36 -2.48 -12.75 -2.29
CA MET A 36 -2.74 -12.72 -0.86
C MET A 36 -4.03 -11.96 -0.60
N PHE A 37 -4.83 -12.47 0.34
CA PHE A 37 -5.98 -11.77 0.90
C PHE A 37 -6.17 -12.17 2.35
N ASP A 38 -6.26 -11.17 3.24
CA ASP A 38 -6.59 -11.35 4.64
C ASP A 38 -7.64 -10.29 5.01
N ASP A 39 -8.81 -10.75 5.40
CA ASP A 39 -9.95 -9.93 5.83
C ASP A 39 -10.09 -9.87 7.35
N PHE A 40 -9.10 -10.36 8.06
CA PHE A 40 -8.98 -10.36 9.51
C PHE A 40 -10.21 -10.89 10.26
N VAL A 41 -11.01 -11.72 9.60
CA VAL A 41 -12.19 -12.36 10.22
C VAL A 41 -11.72 -13.46 11.16
N GLY A 42 -12.06 -13.33 12.44
CA GLY A 42 -11.70 -14.30 13.47
C GLY A 42 -12.17 -13.87 14.85
N PRO A 43 -11.99 -14.73 15.88
CA PRO A 43 -12.40 -14.40 17.24
C PRO A 43 -11.62 -13.23 17.83
N ALA A 44 -12.32 -12.36 18.57
CA ALA A 44 -11.68 -11.24 19.27
C ALA A 44 -10.52 -11.69 20.17
N GLY A 45 -9.42 -10.92 20.15
CA GLY A 45 -8.23 -11.18 20.96
C GLY A 45 -7.26 -12.21 20.37
N THR A 46 -7.58 -12.83 19.22
CA THR A 46 -6.65 -13.77 18.56
C THR A 46 -5.65 -13.02 17.69
N ALA A 47 -4.50 -13.66 17.46
CA ALA A 47 -3.48 -13.12 16.53
C ALA A 47 -3.97 -13.18 15.06
N PRO A 48 -3.46 -12.32 14.17
CA PRO A 48 -3.69 -12.44 12.74
C PRO A 48 -3.09 -13.73 12.17
N ASP A 49 -3.47 -14.10 10.95
CA ASP A 49 -3.09 -15.35 10.32
C ASP A 49 -1.57 -15.53 10.24
N PRO A 50 -0.97 -16.51 10.94
CA PRO A 50 0.48 -16.72 10.96
C PRO A 50 1.05 -17.21 9.61
N ARG A 51 0.20 -17.59 8.66
CA ARG A 51 0.65 -17.89 7.28
C ARG A 51 1.18 -16.64 6.58
N TYR A 52 0.65 -15.47 6.95
CA TYR A 52 1.03 -14.18 6.35
C TYR A 52 1.81 -13.31 7.34
N TRP A 53 1.42 -13.27 8.61
CA TRP A 53 1.90 -12.26 9.55
C TRP A 53 2.82 -12.83 10.63
N GLY A 54 3.92 -12.15 10.83
CA GLY A 54 4.79 -12.28 11.99
C GLY A 54 4.95 -10.92 12.65
N HIS A 55 5.70 -10.89 13.75
CA HIS A 55 6.01 -9.67 14.48
C HIS A 55 7.51 -9.37 14.44
N ALA A 56 7.86 -8.12 14.14
CA ALA A 56 9.19 -7.60 14.40
C ALA A 56 9.19 -7.01 15.81
N VAL A 57 9.81 -7.71 16.77
CA VAL A 57 9.81 -7.33 18.19
C VAL A 57 11.09 -6.65 18.60
N GLY A 58 11.01 -5.75 19.58
CA GLY A 58 12.15 -5.05 20.17
C GLY A 58 12.03 -3.54 20.19
N GLY A 59 13.03 -2.89 20.77
CA GLY A 59 13.17 -1.44 20.86
C GLY A 59 14.47 -0.98 20.19
N GLY A 60 15.03 0.14 20.66
CA GLY A 60 16.30 0.68 20.16
C GLY A 60 16.16 1.73 19.07
N GLY A 61 14.96 2.32 18.94
CA GLY A 61 14.70 3.50 18.11
C GLY A 61 14.48 3.22 16.63
N TRP A 62 14.63 1.97 16.16
CA TRP A 62 14.32 1.51 14.79
C TRP A 62 14.90 2.40 13.66
N GLY A 63 16.02 3.09 13.93
CA GLY A 63 16.69 4.01 12.98
C GLY A 63 16.15 5.44 12.99
N ASN A 64 15.07 5.72 13.72
CA ASN A 64 14.39 7.02 13.76
C ASN A 64 14.26 7.60 15.19
N ASP A 65 14.98 7.03 16.17
CA ASP A 65 14.90 7.38 17.61
C ASP A 65 13.49 7.21 18.20
N GLU A 66 12.74 6.21 17.70
CA GLU A 66 11.39 5.90 18.15
C GLU A 66 11.37 5.42 19.61
N ALA A 67 10.33 5.79 20.34
CA ALA A 67 10.24 5.57 21.79
C ALA A 67 9.61 4.22 22.19
N GLN A 68 8.84 3.59 21.31
CA GLN A 68 8.15 2.33 21.63
C GLN A 68 9.07 1.12 21.57
N VAL A 69 8.67 0.11 22.32
CA VAL A 69 9.08 -1.28 22.12
C VAL A 69 7.96 -1.99 21.34
N TYR A 70 8.26 -2.56 20.18
CA TYR A 70 7.33 -3.43 19.48
C TYR A 70 7.29 -4.80 20.13
N THR A 71 6.08 -5.32 20.33
CA THR A 71 5.80 -6.60 20.97
C THR A 71 4.94 -7.51 20.09
N ASP A 72 4.83 -8.77 20.43
CA ASP A 72 3.87 -9.74 19.91
C ASP A 72 2.71 -9.99 20.89
N ASP A 73 2.55 -9.13 21.92
CA ASP A 73 1.48 -9.22 22.87
C ASP A 73 0.12 -8.90 22.21
N PRO A 74 -0.94 -9.69 22.46
CA PRO A 74 -2.29 -9.39 21.99
C PRO A 74 -2.83 -8.01 22.41
N VAL A 75 -2.26 -7.40 23.44
CA VAL A 75 -2.60 -6.02 23.81
C VAL A 75 -2.20 -5.02 22.75
N ASN A 76 -1.15 -5.28 21.98
CA ASN A 76 -0.66 -4.41 20.91
C ASN A 76 -1.09 -4.83 19.51
N SER A 77 -1.37 -6.14 19.27
CA SER A 77 -1.92 -6.58 17.98
C SER A 77 -2.86 -7.77 18.15
N ARG A 78 -4.07 -7.68 17.60
CA ARG A 78 -5.11 -8.69 17.70
C ARG A 78 -6.20 -8.49 16.68
N LEU A 79 -7.01 -9.50 16.44
CA LEU A 79 -8.31 -9.36 15.78
C LEU A 79 -9.33 -8.79 16.78
N ASP A 80 -10.21 -7.90 16.33
CA ASP A 80 -11.25 -7.31 17.18
C ASP A 80 -12.51 -8.20 17.30
N GLY A 81 -12.68 -9.17 16.41
CA GLY A 81 -13.87 -10.00 16.31
C GLY A 81 -14.97 -9.41 15.43
N GLU A 82 -14.74 -8.23 14.84
CA GLU A 82 -15.66 -7.51 13.96
C GLU A 82 -15.11 -7.40 12.53
N GLY A 83 -13.99 -8.09 12.24
CA GLY A 83 -13.36 -8.13 10.92
C GLY A 83 -12.20 -7.15 10.78
N ASN A 84 -11.61 -6.66 11.88
CA ASN A 84 -10.44 -5.83 11.78
C ASN A 84 -9.24 -6.41 12.52
N LEU A 85 -8.05 -6.16 11.99
CA LEU A 85 -6.80 -6.20 12.73
C LEU A 85 -6.64 -4.87 13.49
N VAL A 86 -6.40 -4.97 14.78
CA VAL A 86 -6.05 -3.86 15.67
C VAL A 86 -4.54 -3.82 15.84
N ILE A 87 -3.91 -2.68 15.55
CA ILE A 87 -2.53 -2.36 15.96
C ILE A 87 -2.61 -1.18 16.91
N GLU A 88 -2.11 -1.37 18.14
CA GLU A 88 -2.38 -0.45 19.23
C GLU A 88 -1.09 -0.03 19.95
N ALA A 89 -0.81 1.27 19.91
CA ALA A 89 0.24 1.88 20.71
C ALA A 89 -0.32 2.26 22.10
N ARG A 90 0.46 1.95 23.15
CA ARG A 90 0.07 2.17 24.55
C ARG A 90 1.21 2.69 25.40
N PRO A 91 0.93 3.51 26.41
CA PRO A 91 1.91 3.77 27.48
C PRO A 91 2.23 2.48 28.23
N ASP A 92 3.50 2.29 28.56
CA ASP A 92 3.99 1.21 29.41
C ASP A 92 5.09 1.72 30.36
N GLY A 93 4.74 1.91 31.63
CA GLY A 93 5.65 2.53 32.61
C GLY A 93 6.08 3.94 32.19
N SER A 94 7.37 4.14 31.89
CA SER A 94 7.92 5.40 31.40
C SER A 94 8.10 5.45 29.88
N GLY A 95 7.66 4.41 29.17
CA GLY A 95 7.78 4.27 27.71
C GLY A 95 6.47 3.93 27.05
N TYR A 96 6.57 3.28 25.89
CA TYR A 96 5.44 2.86 25.07
C TYR A 96 5.66 1.46 24.55
N THR A 97 4.57 0.70 24.36
CA THR A 97 4.54 -0.53 23.56
C THR A 97 3.65 -0.33 22.34
N SER A 98 3.94 -1.07 21.28
CA SER A 98 3.14 -1.10 20.07
C SER A 98 3.38 -2.42 19.32
N ALA A 99 2.85 -2.58 18.11
CA ALA A 99 3.17 -3.72 17.27
C ALA A 99 3.67 -3.29 15.88
N ARG A 100 4.57 -4.11 15.32
CA ARG A 100 5.03 -4.05 13.93
C ARG A 100 4.88 -5.43 13.30
N LEU A 101 3.85 -5.56 12.47
CA LEU A 101 3.58 -6.78 11.73
C LEU A 101 4.36 -6.80 10.45
N VAL A 102 4.83 -7.97 10.06
CA VAL A 102 5.66 -8.17 8.86
C VAL A 102 5.27 -9.45 8.15
N THR A 103 5.32 -9.46 6.81
CA THR A 103 5.15 -10.69 6.03
C THR A 103 6.48 -11.32 5.61
N LEU A 104 7.63 -10.77 6.02
CA LEU A 104 8.95 -11.31 5.71
C LEU A 104 9.05 -12.79 6.11
N ASP A 105 9.67 -13.62 5.26
CA ASP A 105 9.80 -15.08 5.38
C ASP A 105 8.46 -15.87 5.34
N ARG A 106 7.33 -15.20 5.06
CA ARG A 106 6.00 -15.80 4.93
C ARG A 106 5.36 -15.52 3.59
N PHE A 107 5.29 -14.24 3.21
CA PHE A 107 4.76 -13.79 1.95
C PHE A 107 5.56 -12.61 1.41
N ALA A 108 5.80 -12.62 0.10
CA ALA A 108 6.38 -11.51 -0.63
C ALA A 108 5.90 -11.54 -2.09
N PHE A 109 5.90 -10.39 -2.74
CA PHE A 109 5.57 -10.28 -4.17
C PHE A 109 6.55 -9.34 -4.86
N GLN A 110 6.71 -9.52 -6.19
CA GLN A 110 7.64 -8.70 -6.97
C GLN A 110 6.91 -7.60 -7.74
N TYR A 111 5.88 -7.93 -8.48
CA TYR A 111 5.07 -6.99 -9.27
C TYR A 111 3.59 -7.23 -9.00
N GLY A 112 2.78 -6.24 -9.31
CA GLY A 112 1.36 -6.23 -9.06
C GLY A 112 0.95 -5.11 -8.10
N ARG A 113 -0.22 -5.23 -7.48
CA ARG A 113 -0.79 -4.23 -6.58
C ARG A 113 -0.89 -4.78 -5.16
N ALA A 114 -0.35 -4.06 -4.19
CA ALA A 114 -0.63 -4.24 -2.77
C ALA A 114 -1.56 -3.13 -2.31
N GLU A 115 -2.57 -3.48 -1.54
CA GLU A 115 -3.63 -2.60 -1.09
C GLU A 115 -4.09 -2.99 0.30
N ALA A 116 -4.39 -2.00 1.14
CA ALA A 116 -4.94 -2.20 2.47
C ALA A 116 -5.98 -1.13 2.79
N ARG A 117 -7.10 -1.55 3.39
CA ARG A 117 -8.12 -0.64 3.90
C ARG A 117 -7.86 -0.36 5.37
N ILE A 118 -7.50 0.88 5.67
CA ILE A 118 -6.97 1.25 6.99
C ILE A 118 -7.65 2.53 7.49
N LYS A 119 -7.94 2.55 8.80
CA LYS A 119 -8.20 3.77 9.56
C LYS A 119 -6.99 4.07 10.45
N LEU A 120 -6.35 5.20 10.17
CA LEU A 120 -5.12 5.61 10.85
C LEU A 120 -5.43 6.35 12.16
N PRO A 121 -4.62 6.16 13.22
CA PRO A 121 -4.69 7.00 14.42
C PRO A 121 -4.10 8.37 14.17
N SER A 122 -4.50 9.36 14.99
CA SER A 122 -3.91 10.69 15.02
C SER A 122 -3.54 11.11 16.44
N GLY A 123 -2.52 11.91 16.59
CA GLY A 123 -2.02 12.45 17.85
C GLY A 123 -0.55 12.84 17.76
N GLN A 124 -0.16 13.97 18.37
CA GLN A 124 1.21 14.45 18.36
C GLN A 124 2.19 13.36 18.81
N GLY A 125 3.20 13.08 17.99
CA GLY A 125 4.21 12.04 18.24
C GLY A 125 3.80 10.65 17.78
N LEU A 126 2.67 10.46 17.08
CA LEU A 126 2.31 9.21 16.44
C LEU A 126 2.81 9.16 14.98
N HIS A 127 3.20 7.95 14.53
CA HIS A 127 3.63 7.68 13.18
C HIS A 127 3.14 6.28 12.74
N PRO A 128 1.88 6.17 12.30
CA PRO A 128 1.37 4.96 11.67
C PRO A 128 1.86 4.83 10.25
N ALA A 129 2.09 3.57 9.79
CA ALA A 129 2.56 3.27 8.45
C ALA A 129 2.04 1.93 7.90
N PHE A 130 1.76 1.93 6.59
CA PHE A 130 1.69 0.75 5.73
C PHE A 130 2.74 0.89 4.65
N TRP A 131 3.67 -0.05 4.58
CA TRP A 131 4.86 0.06 3.78
C TRP A 131 5.44 -1.30 3.38
N LEU A 132 6.45 -1.31 2.52
CA LEU A 132 7.10 -2.50 2.01
C LEU A 132 8.61 -2.39 2.14
N MET A 133 9.24 -3.53 2.46
CA MET A 133 10.69 -3.65 2.55
C MET A 133 11.18 -4.78 1.64
N GLY A 134 12.28 -4.55 0.92
CA GLY A 134 12.93 -5.60 0.12
C GLY A 134 13.29 -6.81 0.98
N THR A 135 12.95 -8.02 0.51
CA THR A 135 13.10 -9.26 1.30
C THR A 135 14.56 -9.60 1.64
N ASP A 136 15.49 -8.97 0.97
CA ASP A 136 16.94 -9.16 1.20
C ASP A 136 17.55 -8.21 2.24
N VAL A 137 16.73 -7.46 2.99
CA VAL A 137 17.17 -6.47 3.98
C VAL A 137 18.16 -7.04 5.00
N ASN A 138 17.94 -8.26 5.47
CA ASN A 138 18.84 -8.91 6.42
C ASN A 138 20.23 -9.25 5.83
N ARG A 139 20.35 -9.28 4.50
CA ARG A 139 21.59 -9.58 3.78
C ARG A 139 22.32 -8.33 3.32
N VAL A 140 21.59 -7.36 2.77
CA VAL A 140 22.19 -6.17 2.12
C VAL A 140 22.07 -4.91 2.97
N GLY A 141 21.19 -4.88 3.96
CA GLY A 141 20.89 -3.71 4.77
C GLY A 141 20.01 -2.68 4.04
N TRP A 142 19.69 -1.60 4.75
CA TRP A 142 19.05 -0.41 4.24
C TRP A 142 20.10 0.66 3.89
N PRO A 143 19.99 1.42 2.80
CA PRO A 143 18.88 1.49 1.84
C PRO A 143 18.97 0.50 0.66
N GLN A 144 19.94 -0.41 0.62
CA GLN A 144 20.19 -1.36 -0.48
C GLN A 144 19.03 -2.34 -0.70
N SER A 145 18.28 -2.65 0.36
CA SER A 145 17.04 -3.43 0.26
C SER A 145 15.92 -2.72 -0.50
N GLY A 146 15.95 -1.38 -0.55
CA GLY A 146 14.83 -0.57 -0.99
C GLY A 146 13.69 -0.58 0.02
N GLU A 147 12.93 0.52 0.06
CA GLU A 147 11.74 0.73 0.90
C GLU A 147 10.68 1.46 0.09
N ILE A 148 9.44 1.09 0.27
CA ILE A 148 8.27 1.68 -0.41
C ILE A 148 7.22 1.98 0.65
N ASP A 149 7.00 3.26 0.95
CA ASP A 149 6.02 3.69 1.92
C ASP A 149 4.72 3.98 1.19
N VAL A 150 3.72 3.08 1.37
CA VAL A 150 2.43 3.22 0.69
C VAL A 150 1.65 4.37 1.29
N ILE A 151 1.64 4.43 2.62
CA ILE A 151 1.07 5.53 3.39
C ILE A 151 1.81 5.68 4.70
N GLU A 152 2.21 6.89 5.00
CA GLU A 152 2.67 7.34 6.29
C GLU A 152 1.95 8.63 6.67
N THR A 153 1.59 8.75 7.93
CA THR A 153 1.16 10.03 8.52
C THR A 153 1.91 10.28 9.80
N ILE A 154 2.01 11.55 10.18
CA ILE A 154 2.51 11.93 11.50
C ILE A 154 1.50 12.84 12.20
N ASN A 155 1.55 12.83 13.54
CA ASN A 155 0.84 13.77 14.39
C ASN A 155 -0.68 13.76 14.16
N ASP A 156 -1.26 14.86 13.72
CA ASP A 156 -2.71 15.01 13.50
C ASP A 156 -3.23 14.34 12.23
N ALA A 157 -2.35 13.65 11.48
CA ALA A 157 -2.67 12.99 10.22
C ALA A 157 -3.28 13.92 9.16
N SER A 158 -3.02 15.22 9.22
CA SER A 158 -3.50 16.22 8.25
C SER A 158 -2.69 16.26 6.96
N PHE A 159 -1.55 15.57 6.95
CA PHE A 159 -0.70 15.33 5.78
C PHE A 159 -0.39 13.86 5.66
N TYR A 160 -0.38 13.38 4.43
CA TYR A 160 0.08 12.03 4.12
C TYR A 160 1.32 12.06 3.25
N HIS A 161 2.12 11.00 3.35
CA HIS A 161 3.32 10.78 2.57
C HIS A 161 3.27 9.38 1.96
N SER A 162 3.69 9.27 0.70
CA SER A 162 4.07 8.01 0.04
C SER A 162 5.45 8.20 -0.52
N ALA A 163 6.37 7.27 -0.28
CA ALA A 163 7.78 7.47 -0.60
C ALA A 163 8.45 6.23 -1.21
N LEU A 164 9.56 6.46 -1.92
CA LEU A 164 10.53 5.45 -2.30
C LEU A 164 11.88 5.81 -1.72
N HIS A 165 12.53 4.86 -1.06
CA HIS A 165 13.90 5.00 -0.60
C HIS A 165 14.79 3.94 -1.24
N GLY A 166 15.92 4.37 -1.78
CA GLY A 166 16.90 3.50 -2.39
C GLY A 166 18.33 3.99 -2.21
N PRO A 167 19.35 3.21 -2.63
CA PRO A 167 20.73 3.59 -2.53
C PRO A 167 21.20 4.42 -3.72
N SER A 168 22.14 5.30 -3.46
CA SER A 168 23.05 5.82 -4.49
C SER A 168 24.24 4.87 -4.68
N ALA A 169 25.00 5.05 -5.75
CA ALA A 169 26.19 4.25 -6.06
C ALA A 169 27.29 4.29 -4.97
N ASP A 170 27.31 5.33 -4.15
CA ASP A 170 28.17 5.47 -2.98
C ASP A 170 27.58 4.87 -1.69
N GLY A 171 26.37 4.28 -1.78
CA GLY A 171 25.64 3.68 -0.67
C GLY A 171 24.82 4.65 0.17
N THR A 172 24.83 5.96 -0.14
CA THR A 172 23.97 6.93 0.55
C THR A 172 22.49 6.76 0.14
N PRO A 173 21.55 6.96 1.08
CA PRO A 173 20.12 6.88 0.74
C PRO A 173 19.68 8.07 -0.11
N TRP A 174 18.73 7.81 -1.00
CA TRP A 174 17.93 8.83 -1.67
C TRP A 174 16.45 8.56 -1.41
N GLU A 175 15.65 9.62 -1.50
CA GLU A 175 14.21 9.61 -1.33
C GLU A 175 13.54 10.36 -2.46
N VAL A 176 12.38 9.84 -2.92
CA VAL A 176 11.39 10.60 -3.68
C VAL A 176 10.03 10.34 -3.05
N LYS A 177 9.17 11.38 -2.99
CA LYS A 177 7.90 11.29 -2.30
C LYS A 177 6.76 12.00 -3.02
N ALA A 178 5.55 11.51 -2.78
CA ALA A 178 4.29 12.17 -3.05
C ALA A 178 3.64 12.54 -1.73
N GLU A 179 3.10 13.75 -1.64
CA GLU A 179 2.54 14.30 -0.42
C GLU A 179 1.19 14.95 -0.72
N GLY A 180 0.30 14.92 0.24
CA GLY A 180 -0.97 15.63 0.15
C GLY A 180 -1.47 16.06 1.53
N SER A 181 -2.37 17.04 1.52
CA SER A 181 -3.00 17.56 2.72
C SER A 181 -4.47 17.14 2.77
N GLU A 182 -4.72 16.05 3.46
CA GLU A 182 -6.06 15.52 3.70
C GLU A 182 -6.04 14.80 5.05
N ASN A 183 -7.15 14.84 5.81
CA ASN A 183 -7.21 14.17 7.10
C ASN A 183 -7.46 12.68 6.92
N MET A 184 -6.43 11.87 7.18
CA MET A 184 -6.45 10.41 7.00
C MET A 184 -6.93 9.64 8.23
N SER A 185 -7.35 10.32 9.32
CA SER A 185 -7.73 9.66 10.59
C SER A 185 -9.24 9.56 10.84
N GLU A 186 -10.05 10.26 10.04
CA GLU A 186 -11.50 10.34 10.30
C GLU A 186 -12.24 9.06 9.91
N ASP A 187 -11.81 8.41 8.82
CA ASP A 187 -12.48 7.21 8.28
C ASP A 187 -11.48 6.18 7.76
N PHE A 188 -11.97 5.06 7.25
CA PHE A 188 -11.20 4.10 6.50
C PHE A 188 -10.95 4.58 5.08
N HIS A 189 -9.71 4.43 4.61
CA HIS A 189 -9.31 4.66 3.24
C HIS A 189 -8.62 3.44 2.67
N ASP A 190 -8.66 3.26 1.35
CA ASP A 190 -7.98 2.20 0.62
C ASP A 190 -6.63 2.75 0.13
N TYR A 191 -5.53 2.36 0.80
CA TYR A 191 -4.18 2.76 0.45
C TYR A 191 -3.53 1.71 -0.43
N TRP A 192 -2.94 2.09 -1.55
CA TRP A 192 -2.38 1.12 -2.46
C TRP A 192 -1.12 1.56 -3.17
N VAL A 193 -0.30 0.56 -3.54
CA VAL A 193 0.84 0.71 -4.42
C VAL A 193 0.77 -0.33 -5.54
N LYS A 194 0.99 0.10 -6.77
CA LYS A 194 1.16 -0.76 -7.94
C LYS A 194 2.61 -0.72 -8.39
N ARG A 195 3.19 -1.91 -8.64
CA ARG A 195 4.58 -2.08 -9.00
C ARG A 195 4.71 -2.80 -10.33
N SER A 196 5.56 -2.27 -11.21
CA SER A 196 6.02 -2.89 -12.45
C SER A 196 7.56 -2.86 -12.50
N PRO A 197 8.23 -3.46 -13.50
CA PRO A 197 9.70 -3.52 -13.55
C PRO A 197 10.42 -2.18 -13.45
N ASP A 198 9.79 -1.12 -13.93
CA ASP A 198 10.40 0.21 -14.05
C ASP A 198 9.57 1.33 -13.44
N ARG A 199 8.46 1.00 -12.73
CA ARG A 199 7.51 1.99 -12.24
C ARG A 199 6.87 1.57 -10.93
N VAL A 200 6.65 2.54 -10.06
CA VAL A 200 5.83 2.43 -8.83
C VAL A 200 4.80 3.55 -8.86
N THR A 201 3.54 3.19 -8.67
CA THR A 201 2.40 4.13 -8.63
C THR A 201 1.70 3.98 -7.30
N PHE A 202 1.42 5.09 -6.64
CA PHE A 202 0.72 5.17 -5.36
C PHE A 202 -0.69 5.70 -5.54
N GLY A 203 -1.59 5.32 -4.66
CA GLY A 203 -2.92 5.90 -4.62
C GLY A 203 -3.64 5.72 -3.30
N ILE A 204 -4.68 6.54 -3.16
CA ILE A 204 -5.62 6.51 -2.04
C ILE A 204 -7.01 6.46 -2.65
N ASP A 205 -7.83 5.50 -2.23
CA ASP A 205 -9.15 5.25 -2.78
C ASP A 205 -9.09 5.12 -4.32
N ASP A 206 -9.86 5.86 -5.06
CA ASP A 206 -9.87 5.85 -6.52
C ASP A 206 -8.81 6.78 -7.16
N ALA A 207 -8.04 7.54 -6.35
CA ALA A 207 -7.11 8.54 -6.84
C ALA A 207 -5.67 8.03 -6.90
N VAL A 208 -4.97 8.31 -8.00
CA VAL A 208 -3.51 8.20 -8.07
C VAL A 208 -2.91 9.43 -7.36
N THR A 209 -2.07 9.19 -6.37
CA THR A 209 -1.41 10.24 -5.58
C THR A 209 0.03 10.50 -6.01
N GLY A 210 0.70 9.51 -6.61
CA GLY A 210 2.07 9.65 -7.08
C GLY A 210 2.47 8.55 -8.05
N GLU A 211 3.41 8.87 -8.93
CA GLU A 211 4.00 7.91 -9.85
C GLU A 211 5.48 8.23 -10.04
N PHE A 212 6.32 7.21 -9.90
CA PHE A 212 7.77 7.31 -10.05
C PHE A 212 8.28 6.20 -10.95
N SER A 213 9.22 6.51 -11.81
CA SER A 213 9.81 5.55 -12.72
C SER A 213 11.34 5.51 -12.60
N ARG A 214 11.93 4.42 -13.06
CA ARG A 214 13.39 4.29 -13.16
C ARG A 214 14.03 5.44 -13.98
N ALA A 215 13.29 5.99 -14.92
CA ALA A 215 13.78 7.10 -15.76
C ALA A 215 13.86 8.44 -15.01
N ASP A 216 13.20 8.57 -13.86
CA ASP A 216 13.18 9.76 -13.04
C ASP A 216 14.39 9.86 -12.10
N LEU A 217 15.19 8.78 -11.99
CA LEU A 217 16.35 8.74 -11.11
C LEU A 217 17.43 9.72 -11.55
N ALA A 218 17.99 10.43 -10.56
CA ALA A 218 19.15 11.28 -10.81
C ALA A 218 20.42 10.42 -11.04
N PRO A 219 21.45 10.98 -11.72
CA PRO A 219 22.72 10.30 -11.91
C PRO A 219 23.29 9.80 -10.57
N GLY A 220 23.64 8.52 -10.50
CA GLY A 220 24.18 7.85 -9.30
C GLY A 220 23.13 7.24 -8.39
N GLN A 221 21.85 7.46 -8.58
CA GLN A 221 20.79 6.73 -7.89
C GLN A 221 20.54 5.37 -8.55
N GLU A 222 20.23 4.36 -7.74
CA GLU A 222 19.99 2.99 -8.20
C GLU A 222 18.53 2.59 -8.01
N TRP A 223 17.94 1.95 -9.04
CA TRP A 223 16.61 1.38 -8.96
C TRP A 223 16.67 -0.02 -8.36
N VAL A 224 16.08 -0.19 -7.18
CA VAL A 224 16.10 -1.46 -6.43
C VAL A 224 14.72 -2.05 -6.20
N PHE A 225 13.70 -1.57 -6.95
CA PHE A 225 12.29 -1.97 -6.78
C PHE A 225 11.88 -3.10 -7.72
N ASP A 226 12.79 -3.74 -8.43
CA ASP A 226 12.57 -4.86 -9.35
C ASP A 226 12.84 -6.24 -8.73
N LYS A 227 12.66 -6.36 -7.41
CA LYS A 227 12.84 -7.58 -6.62
C LYS A 227 11.65 -7.81 -5.68
N PRO A 228 11.55 -8.98 -5.00
CA PRO A 228 10.46 -9.21 -4.05
C PRO A 228 10.51 -8.30 -2.82
N PHE A 229 9.33 -7.86 -2.39
CA PHE A 229 9.11 -7.06 -1.18
C PHE A 229 8.09 -7.73 -0.28
N SER A 230 8.30 -7.60 1.03
CA SER A 230 7.36 -7.96 2.09
C SER A 230 6.59 -6.74 2.58
N LEU A 231 5.39 -6.96 3.13
CA LEU A 231 4.53 -5.90 3.67
C LEU A 231 4.80 -5.70 5.16
N LEU A 232 4.63 -4.45 5.60
CA LEU A 232 4.74 -4.05 7.00
C LEU A 232 3.58 -3.12 7.39
N LEU A 233 3.11 -3.29 8.64
CA LEU A 233 2.09 -2.46 9.27
C LEU A 233 2.53 -2.13 10.69
N ASN A 234 2.55 -0.86 11.09
CA ASN A 234 2.91 -0.48 12.45
C ASN A 234 2.32 0.86 12.88
N VAL A 235 2.37 1.11 14.19
CA VAL A 235 2.22 2.44 14.78
C VAL A 235 3.48 2.74 15.58
N ALA A 236 4.34 3.63 15.09
CA ALA A 236 5.48 4.14 15.83
C ALA A 236 5.06 5.29 16.76
N VAL A 237 5.85 5.50 17.81
CA VAL A 237 5.60 6.54 18.84
C VAL A 237 6.89 7.33 19.09
N GLY A 238 6.82 8.64 18.99
CA GLY A 238 7.99 9.50 19.05
C GLY A 238 8.90 9.35 17.85
N GLY A 239 10.11 9.85 17.95
CA GLY A 239 11.11 9.76 16.89
C GLY A 239 11.44 11.12 16.27
N ARG A 240 12.38 11.10 15.34
CA ARG A 240 12.90 12.35 14.76
C ARG A 240 11.88 13.10 13.93
N TRP A 241 11.00 12.37 13.25
CA TRP A 241 10.06 12.96 12.30
C TRP A 241 8.79 13.45 12.99
N PRO A 242 8.01 12.64 13.74
CA PRO A 242 6.82 13.14 14.44
C PRO A 242 7.17 13.99 15.68
N GLY A 243 8.39 13.88 16.20
CA GLY A 243 8.80 14.52 17.45
C GLY A 243 8.30 13.82 18.70
N ASP A 244 8.37 14.51 19.82
CA ASP A 244 7.92 13.98 21.11
C ASP A 244 6.40 13.85 21.17
N VAL A 245 5.93 12.90 22.00
CA VAL A 245 4.51 12.69 22.25
C VAL A 245 3.91 13.89 22.97
N GLY A 246 2.82 14.42 22.41
CA GLY A 246 2.10 15.55 23.00
C GLY A 246 1.34 15.17 24.26
N ALA A 247 1.17 16.14 25.17
CA ALA A 247 0.42 15.93 26.41
C ALA A 247 -1.05 15.59 26.16
N ASP A 248 -1.61 16.01 25.02
CA ASP A 248 -3.00 15.79 24.63
C ASP A 248 -3.17 14.55 23.73
N THR A 249 -2.07 13.82 23.44
CA THR A 249 -2.15 12.60 22.64
C THR A 249 -2.91 11.52 23.40
N THR A 250 -4.00 11.07 22.79
CA THR A 250 -4.87 10.05 23.40
C THR A 250 -4.31 8.64 23.19
N PHE A 251 -4.24 7.87 24.26
CA PHE A 251 -3.91 6.46 24.25
C PHE A 251 -5.06 5.62 24.85
N PRO A 252 -5.25 4.36 24.37
CA PRO A 252 -4.47 3.71 23.33
C PRO A 252 -4.68 4.39 21.98
N ALA A 253 -3.60 4.51 21.18
CA ALA A 253 -3.66 4.98 19.80
C ALA A 253 -3.79 3.76 18.88
N THR A 254 -4.90 3.69 18.16
CA THR A 254 -5.32 2.47 17.45
C THR A 254 -5.39 2.69 15.95
N MET A 255 -4.64 1.88 15.21
CA MET A 255 -4.77 1.66 13.78
C MET A 255 -5.68 0.45 13.57
N LEU A 256 -6.73 0.60 12.76
CA LEU A 256 -7.61 -0.49 12.35
C LEU A 256 -7.33 -0.84 10.88
N VAL A 257 -7.20 -2.14 10.60
CA VAL A 257 -7.03 -2.65 9.23
C VAL A 257 -8.18 -3.61 8.95
N ASP A 258 -9.06 -3.24 8.00
CA ASP A 258 -10.22 -4.01 7.58
C ASP A 258 -9.79 -5.22 6.72
N TRP A 259 -8.91 -4.97 5.73
CA TRP A 259 -8.33 -6.04 4.92
C TRP A 259 -7.00 -5.61 4.29
N VAL A 260 -6.24 -6.63 3.87
CA VAL A 260 -5.04 -6.48 3.03
C VAL A 260 -5.17 -7.41 1.83
N ARG A 261 -4.88 -6.90 0.63
CA ARG A 261 -4.92 -7.64 -0.63
C ARG A 261 -3.66 -7.41 -1.45
N VAL A 262 -3.16 -8.46 -2.08
CA VAL A 262 -2.11 -8.38 -3.10
C VAL A 262 -2.56 -9.14 -4.34
N THR A 263 -2.39 -8.51 -5.51
CA THR A 263 -2.78 -9.06 -6.82
C THR A 263 -1.64 -9.00 -7.83
N ASP A 264 -1.73 -9.77 -8.92
CA ASP A 264 -0.72 -9.83 -10.00
C ASP A 264 -1.07 -8.90 -11.20
N GLU A 265 -1.73 -7.77 -10.95
CA GLU A 265 -2.17 -6.80 -11.97
C GLU A 265 -1.11 -6.42 -13.02
#